data_b84ffebd8218066b70fffc0c80d99969
#
_entry.id   b84ffebd8218066b70fffc0c80d99969
#
_cell.length_a   1.000
_cell.length_b   1.000
_cell.length_c   1.000
_cell.angle_alpha   90.00
_cell.angle_beta   90.00
_cell.angle_gamma   90.00
#
_symmetry.space_group_name_H-M   'P 1'
#
loop_
_entity.id
_entity.type
_entity.pdbx_description
1 polymer ?
#
loop_
_entity_poly.entity_id
_entity_poly.type
_entity_poly.pdbx_seq_one_letter_code
_entity_poly.pdbx_strand_id
1 'polypeptide(L)'
;MTEPTTYRARTNYDERKANIYQHRKVHKHANEMKLLDRAFALIPKDRTVLDLPCGGGRVFLRLAEKGYKVRAADLSDAMIAVAQQNADNAGLGIKVEKADVEALSFSDRSVDAIVCFRLFQHFPTPAIRQRAVNEMCRVAGQYVVMSYFSPYSWTQAKLIVREKLGGRKLRKFPTSLSEVEGYFASNGYRLVKDFAQLPLLHTLHLAIFERI
;
A
#
# COMPACT_ATOMS: atom_id res chain seq x y z
N MET A 1 -16.95 11.83 -19.13
CA MET A 1 -15.71 12.44 -18.58
C MET A 1 -14.62 11.41 -18.73
N THR A 2 -13.57 11.71 -19.53
CA THR A 2 -12.40 10.83 -19.69
C THR A 2 -11.67 10.71 -18.36
N GLU A 3 -11.38 9.48 -17.94
CA GLU A 3 -10.62 9.23 -16.71
C GLU A 3 -9.24 9.89 -16.80
N PRO A 4 -8.74 10.46 -15.69
CA PRO A 4 -7.39 11.02 -15.69
C PRO A 4 -6.39 9.88 -15.87
N THR A 5 -5.72 9.85 -17.03
CA THR A 5 -4.65 8.90 -17.33
C THR A 5 -3.41 9.12 -16.46
N THR A 6 -3.29 10.30 -15.84
CA THR A 6 -2.20 10.68 -14.93
C THR A 6 -2.75 11.24 -13.63
N TYR A 7 -2.37 10.67 -12.51
CA TYR A 7 -2.62 11.18 -11.17
C TYR A 7 -1.34 11.20 -10.35
N ARG A 8 -1.35 11.97 -9.25
CA ARG A 8 -0.14 12.30 -8.49
C ARG A 8 0.74 11.13 -8.07
N ALA A 9 0.18 9.96 -7.79
CA ALA A 9 0.99 8.81 -7.39
C ALA A 9 1.86 8.28 -8.54
N ARG A 10 1.41 8.44 -9.81
CA ARG A 10 2.18 8.04 -11.00
C ARG A 10 3.32 9.01 -11.35
N THR A 11 3.18 10.30 -11.02
CA THR A 11 4.09 11.37 -11.50
C THR A 11 4.99 11.96 -10.41
N ASN A 12 4.82 11.57 -9.14
CA ASN A 12 5.32 12.38 -8.02
C ASN A 12 6.65 11.91 -7.41
N TYR A 13 7.23 10.80 -7.87
CA TYR A 13 8.45 10.23 -7.27
C TYR A 13 9.65 10.39 -8.20
N ASP A 14 10.16 11.65 -8.30
CA ASP A 14 11.46 11.98 -8.84
C ASP A 14 12.59 11.72 -7.83
N GLU A 15 13.86 11.76 -8.27
CA GLU A 15 15.06 11.53 -7.43
C GLU A 15 15.09 12.41 -6.18
N ARG A 16 14.70 13.70 -6.30
CA ARG A 16 14.66 14.63 -5.16
C ARG A 16 13.68 14.18 -4.08
N LYS A 17 12.55 13.59 -4.46
CA LYS A 17 11.54 13.11 -3.52
C LYS A 17 11.88 11.73 -2.96
N ALA A 18 12.58 10.89 -3.72
CA ALA A 18 13.13 9.65 -3.24
C ALA A 18 14.10 9.89 -2.06
N ASN A 19 15.01 10.86 -2.19
CA ASN A 19 15.93 11.26 -1.12
C ASN A 19 15.21 11.81 0.13
N ILE A 20 14.19 12.66 -0.06
CA ILE A 20 13.36 13.18 1.06
C ILE A 20 12.59 12.04 1.74
N TYR A 21 12.22 10.98 1.01
CA TYR A 21 11.49 9.84 1.55
C TYR A 21 12.32 9.02 2.54
N GLN A 22 13.62 8.89 2.32
CA GLN A 22 14.56 8.20 3.21
C GLN A 22 14.67 8.86 4.59
N HIS A 23 14.56 10.20 4.66
CA HIS A 23 14.74 10.99 5.90
C HIS A 23 13.42 11.28 6.64
N ARG A 24 12.36 10.50 6.40
CA ARG A 24 11.06 10.70 7.06
C ARG A 24 11.08 10.38 8.56
N LYS A 25 10.31 11.17 9.31
CA LYS A 25 10.15 11.13 10.77
C LYS A 25 10.11 9.71 11.36
N VAL A 26 11.13 9.34 12.10
CA VAL A 26 11.36 8.01 12.70
C VAL A 26 10.14 7.50 13.50
N HIS A 27 9.51 8.33 14.33
CA HIS A 27 8.35 7.92 15.14
C HIS A 27 7.12 7.52 14.33
N LYS A 28 6.83 8.22 13.21
CA LYS A 28 5.71 7.85 12.35
C LYS A 28 5.95 6.52 11.66
N HIS A 29 7.17 6.27 11.27
CA HIS A 29 7.62 5.03 10.68
C HIS A 29 7.43 3.85 11.65
N ALA A 30 7.86 3.98 12.90
CA ALA A 30 7.72 2.94 13.92
C ALA A 30 6.27 2.50 14.15
N ASN A 31 5.33 3.46 14.22
CA ASN A 31 3.91 3.14 14.41
C ASN A 31 3.28 2.45 13.19
N GLU A 32 3.66 2.84 11.97
CA GLU A 32 3.23 2.17 10.74
C GLU A 32 3.77 0.73 10.67
N MET A 33 5.01 0.50 11.10
CA MET A 33 5.60 -0.85 11.15
C MET A 33 4.95 -1.74 12.22
N LYS A 34 4.60 -1.20 13.38
CA LYS A 34 3.81 -1.94 14.39
C LYS A 34 2.45 -2.37 13.85
N LEU A 35 1.80 -1.52 13.04
CA LEU A 35 0.53 -1.86 12.39
C LEU A 35 0.72 -3.01 11.40
N LEU A 36 1.79 -2.96 10.59
CA LEU A 36 2.17 -4.00 9.66
C LEU A 36 2.46 -5.33 10.40
N ASP A 37 3.23 -5.30 11.47
CA ASP A 37 3.56 -6.48 12.27
C ASP A 37 2.29 -7.17 12.81
N ARG A 38 1.30 -6.39 13.26
CA ARG A 38 0.00 -6.94 13.73
C ARG A 38 -0.77 -7.61 12.61
N ALA A 39 -0.78 -7.03 11.42
CA ALA A 39 -1.45 -7.59 10.26
C ALA A 39 -0.77 -8.90 9.82
N PHE A 40 0.54 -8.87 9.67
CA PHE A 40 1.29 -10.03 9.21
C PHE A 40 1.40 -11.17 10.25
N ALA A 41 1.11 -10.91 11.54
CA ALA A 41 0.96 -11.98 12.52
C ALA A 41 -0.18 -12.97 12.21
N LEU A 42 -1.12 -12.59 11.33
CA LEU A 42 -2.22 -13.44 10.85
C LEU A 42 -1.90 -14.20 9.56
N ILE A 43 -0.74 -13.97 8.94
CA ILE A 43 -0.32 -14.60 7.68
C ILE A 43 0.82 -15.58 7.99
N PRO A 44 0.75 -16.84 7.51
CA PRO A 44 1.81 -17.81 7.71
C PRO A 44 3.15 -17.34 7.12
N LYS A 45 4.27 -17.63 7.81
CA LYS A 45 5.60 -17.10 7.43
C LYS A 45 6.24 -17.80 6.25
N ASP A 46 5.79 -18.97 5.87
CA ASP A 46 6.23 -19.71 4.69
C ASP A 46 5.79 -19.08 3.37
N ARG A 47 4.93 -18.07 3.45
CA ARG A 47 4.32 -17.39 2.30
C ARG A 47 5.30 -16.44 1.61
N THR A 48 5.22 -16.40 0.29
CA THR A 48 5.89 -15.39 -0.54
C THR A 48 5.04 -14.14 -0.61
N VAL A 49 5.62 -13.00 -0.21
CA VAL A 49 4.93 -11.70 -0.15
C VAL A 49 5.53 -10.72 -1.15
N LEU A 50 4.70 -10.17 -2.03
CA LEU A 50 5.06 -9.06 -2.91
C LEU A 50 4.71 -7.72 -2.26
N ASP A 51 5.71 -6.88 -2.01
CA ASP A 51 5.53 -5.47 -1.59
C ASP A 51 5.35 -4.59 -2.82
N LEU A 52 4.15 -4.00 -3.00
CA LEU A 52 3.78 -3.22 -4.18
C LEU A 52 2.80 -2.07 -3.82
N PRO A 53 3.19 -0.80 -4.00
CA PRO A 53 4.52 -0.31 -4.35
C PRO A 53 5.48 -0.36 -3.15
N CYS A 54 6.71 -0.80 -3.37
CA CYS A 54 7.67 -0.97 -2.28
C CYS A 54 8.30 0.36 -1.83
N GLY A 55 8.24 1.41 -2.66
CA GLY A 55 8.92 2.67 -2.37
C GLY A 55 10.41 2.46 -2.10
N GLY A 56 10.93 3.01 -1.00
CA GLY A 56 12.31 2.80 -0.58
C GLY A 56 12.58 1.49 0.17
N GLY A 57 11.64 0.53 0.18
CA GLY A 57 11.90 -0.82 0.69
C GLY A 57 11.53 -1.10 2.14
N ARG A 58 10.98 -0.13 2.89
CA ARG A 58 10.74 -0.27 4.34
C ARG A 58 9.81 -1.42 4.73
N VAL A 59 8.86 -1.80 3.87
CA VAL A 59 7.90 -2.88 4.16
C VAL A 59 8.55 -4.21 3.88
N PHE A 60 9.11 -4.45 2.68
CA PHE A 60 9.73 -5.73 2.39
C PHE A 60 10.96 -6.01 3.29
N LEU A 61 11.76 -4.98 3.65
CA LEU A 61 12.85 -5.14 4.61
C LEU A 61 12.32 -5.62 5.96
N ARG A 62 11.26 -4.99 6.47
CA ARG A 62 10.63 -5.41 7.73
C ARG A 62 10.08 -6.82 7.66
N LEU A 63 9.48 -7.21 6.53
CA LEU A 63 8.95 -8.57 6.35
C LEU A 63 10.07 -9.61 6.23
N ALA A 64 11.17 -9.28 5.54
CA ALA A 64 12.35 -10.13 5.48
C ALA A 64 12.98 -10.37 6.87
N GLU A 65 13.12 -9.30 7.69
CA GLU A 65 13.53 -9.42 9.11
C GLU A 65 12.61 -10.35 9.93
N LYS A 66 11.34 -10.43 9.56
CA LYS A 66 10.35 -11.32 10.20
C LYS A 66 10.35 -12.74 9.64
N GLY A 67 11.18 -13.04 8.64
CA GLY A 67 11.35 -14.36 8.06
C GLY A 67 10.41 -14.69 6.89
N TYR A 68 9.74 -13.71 6.31
CA TYR A 68 8.95 -13.91 5.08
C TYR A 68 9.85 -13.98 3.84
N LYS A 69 9.46 -14.78 2.85
CA LYS A 69 10.02 -14.71 1.50
C LYS A 69 9.45 -13.48 0.81
N VAL A 70 10.31 -12.52 0.42
CA VAL A 70 9.84 -11.24 -0.13
C VAL A 70 10.21 -11.07 -1.59
N ARG A 71 9.29 -10.46 -2.34
CA ARG A 71 9.51 -9.82 -3.63
C ARG A 71 9.14 -8.36 -3.49
N ALA A 72 9.68 -7.51 -4.35
CA ALA A 72 9.43 -6.07 -4.28
C ALA A 72 9.28 -5.48 -5.69
N ALA A 73 8.32 -4.57 -5.85
CA ALA A 73 8.13 -3.86 -7.11
C ALA A 73 7.64 -2.43 -6.88
N ASP A 74 7.99 -1.53 -7.78
CA ASP A 74 7.50 -0.14 -7.82
C ASP A 74 7.36 0.33 -9.26
N LEU A 75 6.58 1.39 -9.48
CA LEU A 75 6.44 2.01 -10.80
C LEU A 75 7.58 3.00 -11.09
N SER A 76 8.15 3.62 -10.07
CA SER A 76 9.15 4.68 -10.16
C SER A 76 10.57 4.10 -10.21
N ASP A 77 11.30 4.37 -11.30
CA ASP A 77 12.70 3.96 -11.44
C ASP A 77 13.58 4.51 -10.31
N ALA A 78 13.33 5.74 -9.86
CA ALA A 78 14.04 6.34 -8.72
C ALA A 78 13.79 5.58 -7.39
N MET A 79 12.54 5.10 -7.17
CA MET A 79 12.22 4.29 -6.00
C MET A 79 12.81 2.88 -6.10
N ILE A 80 12.80 2.28 -7.29
CA ILE A 80 13.42 0.99 -7.55
C ILE A 80 14.92 1.04 -7.23
N ALA A 81 15.64 2.07 -7.68
CA ALA A 81 17.07 2.23 -7.40
C ALA A 81 17.35 2.31 -5.89
N VAL A 82 16.56 3.11 -5.15
CA VAL A 82 16.66 3.24 -3.69
C VAL A 82 16.34 1.91 -2.99
N ALA A 83 15.27 1.24 -3.41
CA ALA A 83 14.85 -0.04 -2.83
C ALA A 83 15.87 -1.14 -3.08
N GLN A 84 16.47 -1.19 -4.29
CA GLN A 84 17.52 -2.14 -4.63
C GLN A 84 18.75 -1.93 -3.75
N GLN A 85 19.23 -0.69 -3.64
CA GLN A 85 20.35 -0.35 -2.76
C GLN A 85 20.09 -0.82 -1.29
N ASN A 86 18.88 -0.60 -0.80
CA ASN A 86 18.52 -1.01 0.57
C ASN A 86 18.40 -2.54 0.70
N ALA A 87 17.95 -3.25 -0.33
CA ALA A 87 17.92 -4.71 -0.37
C ALA A 87 19.34 -5.29 -0.37
N ASP A 88 20.23 -4.71 -1.19
CA ASP A 88 21.64 -5.13 -1.28
C ASP A 88 22.37 -4.89 0.05
N ASN A 89 22.18 -3.73 0.67
CA ASN A 89 22.74 -3.40 1.98
C ASN A 89 22.25 -4.35 3.09
N ALA A 90 21.04 -4.90 2.95
CA ALA A 90 20.47 -5.88 3.86
C ALA A 90 20.84 -7.34 3.50
N GLY A 91 21.57 -7.58 2.43
CA GLY A 91 21.99 -8.91 1.97
C GLY A 91 20.84 -9.80 1.50
N LEU A 92 19.72 -9.21 1.01
CA LEU A 92 18.53 -9.99 0.69
C LEU A 92 18.59 -10.74 -0.65
N GLY A 93 19.50 -10.45 -1.55
CA GLY A 93 19.64 -11.14 -2.84
C GLY A 93 18.37 -11.08 -3.73
N ILE A 94 17.49 -10.10 -3.53
CA ILE A 94 16.29 -9.90 -4.35
C ILE A 94 16.51 -8.85 -5.42
N LYS A 95 15.82 -8.98 -6.56
CA LYS A 95 15.74 -7.95 -7.58
C LYS A 95 14.43 -7.17 -7.41
N VAL A 96 14.53 -5.84 -7.30
CA VAL A 96 13.33 -4.98 -7.29
C VAL A 96 12.83 -4.79 -8.72
N GLU A 97 11.58 -5.13 -8.96
CA GLU A 97 10.98 -5.16 -10.29
C GLU A 97 10.22 -3.86 -10.61
N LYS A 98 10.09 -3.52 -11.88
CA LYS A 98 9.22 -2.42 -12.31
C LYS A 98 7.81 -2.94 -12.55
N ALA A 99 6.82 -2.38 -11.85
CA ALA A 99 5.42 -2.80 -12.02
C ALA A 99 4.43 -1.66 -11.78
N ASP A 100 3.38 -1.65 -12.58
CA ASP A 100 2.21 -0.79 -12.40
C ASP A 100 1.10 -1.58 -11.73
N VAL A 101 0.61 -1.13 -10.58
CA VAL A 101 -0.45 -1.80 -9.83
C VAL A 101 -1.78 -1.90 -10.59
N GLU A 102 -2.01 -1.06 -11.59
CA GLU A 102 -3.22 -1.10 -12.45
C GLU A 102 -3.09 -2.05 -13.64
N ALA A 103 -1.88 -2.59 -13.92
CA ALA A 103 -1.59 -3.50 -15.04
C ALA A 103 -0.32 -4.31 -14.72
N LEU A 104 -0.45 -5.32 -13.86
CA LEU A 104 0.67 -6.12 -13.38
C LEU A 104 1.13 -7.13 -14.44
N SER A 105 2.43 -7.17 -14.71
CA SER A 105 3.05 -8.16 -15.58
C SER A 105 3.23 -9.55 -14.95
N PHE A 106 2.85 -9.71 -13.69
CA PHE A 106 2.91 -10.99 -12.97
C PHE A 106 1.79 -11.93 -13.39
N SER A 107 2.10 -13.23 -13.42
CA SER A 107 1.09 -14.27 -13.68
C SER A 107 0.07 -14.37 -12.56
N ASP A 108 -1.09 -14.94 -12.84
CA ASP A 108 -2.14 -15.20 -11.86
C ASP A 108 -1.59 -16.07 -10.73
N ARG A 109 -1.90 -15.69 -9.49
CA ARG A 109 -1.52 -16.42 -8.27
C ARG A 109 -0.02 -16.72 -8.16
N SER A 110 0.83 -15.83 -8.70
CA SER A 110 2.28 -16.01 -8.74
C SER A 110 2.99 -15.68 -7.43
N VAL A 111 2.27 -15.13 -6.44
CA VAL A 111 2.71 -14.93 -5.06
C VAL A 111 1.58 -15.29 -4.09
N ASP A 112 1.92 -15.71 -2.86
CA ASP A 112 0.90 -16.07 -1.88
C ASP A 112 0.15 -14.86 -1.33
N ALA A 113 0.87 -13.75 -1.13
CA ALA A 113 0.31 -12.51 -0.60
C ALA A 113 0.86 -11.27 -1.32
N ILE A 114 0.05 -10.23 -1.38
CA ILE A 114 0.48 -8.89 -1.79
C ILE A 114 0.27 -7.93 -0.61
N VAL A 115 1.24 -7.06 -0.36
CA VAL A 115 1.08 -5.91 0.52
C VAL A 115 1.11 -4.61 -0.27
N CYS A 116 0.01 -3.84 -0.21
CA CYS A 116 -0.11 -2.53 -0.83
C CYS A 116 -0.18 -1.45 0.27
N PHE A 117 0.99 -0.88 0.58
CA PHE A 117 1.09 0.05 1.71
C PHE A 117 1.24 1.50 1.27
N ARG A 118 0.33 2.38 1.71
CA ARG A 118 0.36 3.83 1.49
C ARG A 118 0.14 4.29 0.03
N LEU A 119 -0.50 3.48 -0.82
CA LEU A 119 -0.85 3.82 -2.19
C LEU A 119 -2.34 4.16 -2.36
N PHE A 120 -3.26 3.33 -1.86
CA PHE A 120 -4.69 3.35 -2.19
C PHE A 120 -5.36 4.72 -1.99
N GLN A 121 -4.98 5.46 -0.95
CA GLN A 121 -5.47 6.81 -0.69
C GLN A 121 -5.09 7.87 -1.76
N HIS A 122 -4.32 7.50 -2.75
CA HIS A 122 -3.92 8.38 -3.86
C HIS A 122 -4.75 8.14 -5.13
N PHE A 123 -5.59 7.13 -5.16
CA PHE A 123 -6.44 6.82 -6.30
C PHE A 123 -7.67 7.74 -6.33
N PRO A 124 -7.81 8.58 -7.37
CA PRO A 124 -8.83 9.62 -7.38
C PRO A 124 -10.24 9.11 -7.69
N THR A 125 -10.38 8.00 -8.41
CA THR A 125 -11.67 7.49 -8.86
C THR A 125 -11.93 6.04 -8.43
N PRO A 126 -13.21 5.62 -8.28
CA PRO A 126 -13.57 4.24 -8.02
C PRO A 126 -13.04 3.26 -9.07
N ALA A 127 -13.04 3.65 -10.35
CA ALA A 127 -12.57 2.78 -11.43
C ALA A 127 -11.07 2.47 -11.34
N ILE A 128 -10.22 3.45 -10.99
CA ILE A 128 -8.79 3.23 -10.72
C ILE A 128 -8.60 2.29 -9.52
N ARG A 129 -9.39 2.48 -8.46
CA ARG A 129 -9.38 1.61 -7.26
C ARG A 129 -9.73 0.18 -7.63
N GLN A 130 -10.79 -0.02 -8.41
CA GLN A 130 -11.23 -1.34 -8.86
C GLN A 130 -10.17 -2.03 -9.72
N ARG A 131 -9.56 -1.32 -10.70
CA ARG A 131 -8.49 -1.90 -11.52
C ARG A 131 -7.30 -2.38 -10.68
N ALA A 132 -6.84 -1.52 -9.76
CA ALA A 132 -5.72 -1.89 -8.89
C ALA A 132 -6.07 -3.09 -7.98
N VAL A 133 -7.28 -3.15 -7.44
CA VAL A 133 -7.73 -4.29 -6.61
C VAL A 133 -7.86 -5.56 -7.46
N ASN A 134 -8.42 -5.46 -8.68
CA ASN A 134 -8.53 -6.61 -9.59
C ASN A 134 -7.16 -7.24 -9.87
N GLU A 135 -6.16 -6.42 -10.20
CA GLU A 135 -4.80 -6.89 -10.46
C GLU A 135 -4.14 -7.49 -9.21
N MET A 136 -4.26 -6.84 -8.06
CA MET A 136 -3.76 -7.41 -6.81
C MET A 136 -4.42 -8.75 -6.49
N CYS A 137 -5.74 -8.86 -6.63
CA CYS A 137 -6.47 -10.10 -6.41
C CYS A 137 -6.15 -11.18 -7.45
N ARG A 138 -5.86 -10.82 -8.69
CA ARG A 138 -5.44 -11.76 -9.73
C ARG A 138 -4.08 -12.39 -9.41
N VAL A 139 -3.13 -11.56 -9.02
CA VAL A 139 -1.73 -11.97 -8.79
C VAL A 139 -1.52 -12.63 -7.43
N ALA A 140 -2.27 -12.24 -6.40
CA ALA A 140 -2.20 -12.87 -5.08
C ALA A 140 -2.93 -14.22 -5.08
N GLY A 141 -2.25 -15.26 -4.59
CA GLY A 141 -2.83 -16.60 -4.42
C GLY A 141 -3.84 -16.65 -3.30
N GLN A 142 -3.54 -16.06 -2.15
CA GLN A 142 -4.36 -16.20 -0.95
C GLN A 142 -4.67 -14.88 -0.26
N TYR A 143 -3.69 -13.99 -0.01
CA TYR A 143 -3.89 -12.82 0.83
C TYR A 143 -3.60 -11.51 0.09
N VAL A 144 -4.38 -10.46 0.38
CA VAL A 144 -4.04 -9.07 0.07
C VAL A 144 -4.10 -8.25 1.35
N VAL A 145 -3.00 -7.57 1.68
CA VAL A 145 -2.89 -6.64 2.81
C VAL A 145 -2.84 -5.23 2.24
N MET A 146 -3.85 -4.42 2.50
CA MET A 146 -3.95 -3.09 1.90
C MET A 146 -4.18 -2.01 2.93
N SER A 147 -3.39 -0.94 2.85
CA SER A 147 -3.65 0.26 3.66
C SER A 147 -4.51 1.26 2.91
N TYR A 148 -5.48 1.83 3.62
CA TYR A 148 -6.36 2.88 3.12
C TYR A 148 -6.56 3.97 4.17
N PHE A 149 -7.20 5.07 3.78
CA PHE A 149 -7.57 6.15 4.69
C PHE A 149 -9.06 6.14 4.93
N SER A 150 -9.45 5.89 6.17
CA SER A 150 -10.85 5.99 6.60
C SER A 150 -11.32 7.44 6.62
N PRO A 151 -12.53 7.74 6.11
CA PRO A 151 -13.16 9.06 6.26
C PRO A 151 -13.60 9.34 7.70
N TYR A 152 -13.77 8.30 8.52
CA TYR A 152 -14.34 8.37 9.88
C TYR A 152 -13.24 8.54 10.93
N SER A 153 -12.54 9.68 10.92
CA SER A 153 -11.54 9.98 11.93
C SER A 153 -11.50 11.47 12.28
N TRP A 154 -11.12 11.78 13.51
CA TRP A 154 -10.94 13.16 13.94
C TRP A 154 -9.93 13.93 13.09
N THR A 155 -8.86 13.27 12.69
CA THR A 155 -7.87 13.86 11.76
C THR A 155 -8.50 14.24 10.43
N GLN A 156 -9.38 13.41 9.87
CA GLN A 156 -10.07 13.72 8.62
C GLN A 156 -11.07 14.87 8.79
N ALA A 157 -11.83 14.87 9.87
CA ALA A 157 -12.76 15.96 10.18
C ALA A 157 -12.05 17.31 10.25
N LYS A 158 -10.93 17.39 11.01
CA LYS A 158 -10.10 18.61 11.08
C LYS A 158 -9.60 19.07 9.71
N LEU A 159 -9.18 18.13 8.85
CA LEU A 159 -8.69 18.46 7.52
C LEU A 159 -9.79 19.04 6.63
N ILE A 160 -11.00 18.49 6.69
CA ILE A 160 -12.18 18.98 5.95
C ILE A 160 -12.55 20.39 6.41
N VAL A 161 -12.62 20.62 7.74
CA VAL A 161 -12.91 21.95 8.29
C VAL A 161 -11.87 22.95 7.84
N ARG A 162 -10.59 22.61 7.91
CA ARG A 162 -9.50 23.50 7.47
C ARG A 162 -9.60 23.85 5.98
N GLU A 163 -9.95 22.88 5.12
CA GLU A 163 -10.14 23.14 3.69
C GLU A 163 -11.30 24.09 3.44
N LYS A 164 -12.45 23.89 4.13
CA LYS A 164 -13.61 24.79 4.05
C LYS A 164 -13.32 26.21 4.49
N LEU A 165 -12.36 26.39 5.43
CA LEU A 165 -11.91 27.69 5.91
C LEU A 165 -10.80 28.33 5.02
N GLY A 166 -10.69 27.89 3.74
CA GLY A 166 -9.72 28.44 2.79
C GLY A 166 -8.30 27.86 2.91
N GLY A 167 -8.11 26.80 3.69
CA GLY A 167 -6.83 26.12 3.81
C GLY A 167 -6.48 25.26 2.59
N ARG A 168 -5.31 24.62 2.64
CA ARG A 168 -4.78 23.79 1.53
C ARG A 168 -5.75 22.65 1.18
N LYS A 169 -6.08 22.52 -0.13
CA LYS A 169 -6.93 21.43 -0.66
C LYS A 169 -6.41 20.05 -0.26
N LEU A 170 -7.32 19.17 0.12
CA LEU A 170 -7.03 17.76 0.39
C LEU A 170 -6.62 17.09 -0.92
N ARG A 171 -5.52 16.32 -0.84
CA ARG A 171 -4.95 15.61 -2.00
C ARG A 171 -4.96 14.10 -1.82
N LYS A 172 -5.76 13.62 -0.88
CA LYS A 172 -5.94 12.21 -0.58
C LYS A 172 -7.43 11.90 -0.62
N PHE A 173 -7.74 10.70 -1.03
CA PHE A 173 -9.09 10.21 -1.23
C PHE A 173 -9.40 9.16 -0.17
N PRO A 174 -10.01 9.57 0.97
CA PRO A 174 -10.47 8.61 1.97
C PRO A 174 -11.54 7.71 1.39
N THR A 175 -11.56 6.47 1.83
CA THR A 175 -12.48 5.43 1.34
C THR A 175 -13.06 4.70 2.54
N SER A 176 -14.36 4.42 2.58
CA SER A 176 -14.97 3.67 3.67
C SER A 176 -14.53 2.19 3.61
N LEU A 177 -14.57 1.51 4.76
CA LEU A 177 -14.27 0.07 4.79
C LEU A 177 -15.24 -0.71 3.90
N SER A 178 -16.53 -0.39 3.93
CA SER A 178 -17.54 -1.06 3.09
C SER A 178 -17.28 -0.90 1.59
N GLU A 179 -16.79 0.27 1.14
CA GLU A 179 -16.39 0.47 -0.26
C GLU A 179 -15.17 -0.39 -0.60
N VAL A 180 -14.18 -0.44 0.30
CA VAL A 180 -12.99 -1.29 0.12
C VAL A 180 -13.38 -2.77 0.06
N GLU A 181 -14.24 -3.24 0.98
CA GLU A 181 -14.77 -4.61 0.98
C GLU A 181 -15.48 -4.95 -0.33
N GLY A 182 -16.28 -4.03 -0.88
CA GLY A 182 -16.96 -4.20 -2.16
C GLY A 182 -16.01 -4.50 -3.32
N TYR A 183 -14.86 -3.80 -3.40
CA TYR A 183 -13.85 -4.06 -4.42
C TYR A 183 -13.22 -5.47 -4.27
N PHE A 184 -12.99 -5.93 -3.06
CA PHE A 184 -12.41 -7.25 -2.79
C PHE A 184 -13.43 -8.37 -2.95
N ALA A 185 -14.66 -8.18 -2.50
CA ALA A 185 -15.74 -9.15 -2.61
C ALA A 185 -16.06 -9.48 -4.08
N SER A 186 -16.03 -8.48 -4.98
CA SER A 186 -16.21 -8.70 -6.43
C SER A 186 -15.10 -9.55 -7.07
N ASN A 187 -14.00 -9.79 -6.35
CA ASN A 187 -12.87 -10.63 -6.77
C ASN A 187 -12.77 -11.95 -5.97
N GLY A 188 -13.79 -12.33 -5.21
CA GLY A 188 -13.80 -13.56 -4.43
C GLY A 188 -12.88 -13.51 -3.20
N TYR A 189 -12.75 -12.34 -2.57
CA TYR A 189 -12.02 -12.16 -1.32
C TYR A 189 -12.96 -11.67 -0.23
N ARG A 190 -12.71 -12.12 1.00
CA ARG A 190 -13.39 -11.65 2.23
C ARG A 190 -12.45 -10.88 3.13
N LEU A 191 -12.98 -9.96 3.91
CA LEU A 191 -12.24 -9.29 4.97
C LEU A 191 -11.94 -10.28 6.11
N VAL A 192 -10.66 -10.40 6.47
CA VAL A 192 -10.21 -11.13 7.67
C VAL A 192 -10.18 -10.20 8.87
N LYS A 193 -9.53 -9.05 8.73
CA LYS A 193 -9.38 -8.07 9.81
C LYS A 193 -9.05 -6.69 9.25
N ASP A 194 -9.58 -5.65 9.90
CA ASP A 194 -9.17 -4.27 9.72
C ASP A 194 -8.48 -3.75 10.99
N PHE A 195 -7.28 -3.22 10.83
CA PHE A 195 -6.49 -2.63 11.90
C PHE A 195 -6.41 -1.13 11.74
N ALA A 196 -6.94 -0.36 12.66
CA ALA A 196 -6.71 1.08 12.74
C ALA A 196 -5.39 1.37 13.45
N GLN A 197 -4.64 2.35 12.98
CA GLN A 197 -3.44 2.83 13.67
C GLN A 197 -3.78 3.42 15.05
N LEU A 198 -4.80 4.26 15.10
CA LEU A 198 -5.47 4.74 16.32
C LEU A 198 -6.96 4.88 15.96
N PRO A 199 -7.83 3.99 16.48
CA PRO A 199 -9.25 4.03 16.18
C PRO A 199 -9.84 5.43 16.42
N LEU A 200 -10.69 5.90 15.52
CA LEU A 200 -11.36 7.20 15.54
C LEU A 200 -10.46 8.45 15.51
N LEU A 201 -9.16 8.33 15.84
CA LEU A 201 -8.23 9.45 15.88
C LEU A 201 -7.43 9.61 14.59
N HIS A 202 -6.93 8.51 14.03
CA HIS A 202 -6.06 8.52 12.84
C HIS A 202 -6.74 7.90 11.62
N THR A 203 -6.44 8.44 10.44
CA THR A 203 -7.06 8.00 9.17
C THR A 203 -6.53 6.66 8.65
N LEU A 204 -5.30 6.26 9.03
CA LEU A 204 -4.65 5.08 8.47
C LEU A 204 -5.21 3.79 9.04
N HIS A 205 -5.73 2.97 8.16
CA HIS A 205 -6.15 1.60 8.39
C HIS A 205 -5.31 0.64 7.55
N LEU A 206 -5.22 -0.62 7.98
CA LEU A 206 -4.59 -1.73 7.28
C LEU A 206 -5.52 -2.93 7.36
N ALA A 207 -6.10 -3.29 6.22
CA ALA A 207 -7.04 -4.39 6.10
C ALA A 207 -6.37 -5.61 5.47
N ILE A 208 -6.74 -6.80 5.93
CA ILE A 208 -6.33 -8.08 5.39
C ILE A 208 -7.54 -8.71 4.73
N PHE A 209 -7.36 -9.13 3.49
CA PHE A 209 -8.34 -9.86 2.72
C PHE A 209 -7.79 -11.23 2.36
N GLU A 210 -8.64 -12.25 2.40
CA GLU A 210 -8.32 -13.63 2.07
C GLU A 210 -9.24 -14.12 0.95
N ARG A 211 -8.70 -14.89 0.02
CA ARG A 211 -9.47 -15.54 -1.06
C ARG A 211 -10.42 -16.58 -0.46
N ILE A 212 -11.66 -16.59 -0.94
CA ILE A 212 -12.71 -17.57 -0.58
C ILE A 212 -12.55 -18.81 -1.45
#